data_36b90c8d16f772bc0b41e36d5612386b
#
_entry.id   36b90c8d16f772bc0b41e36d5612386b
#
_cell.length_a   1.000
_cell.length_b   1.000
_cell.length_c   1.000
_cell.angle_alpha   90.00
_cell.angle_beta   90.00
_cell.angle_gamma   90.00
#
_symmetry.space_group_name_H-M   'P 1'
#
loop_
_entity.id
_entity.type
_entity.pdbx_description
1 polymer ?
#
loop_
_entity_poly.entity_id
_entity_poly.type
_entity_poly.pdbx_seq_one_letter_code
_entity_poly.pdbx_strand_id
1 'polypeptide(L)'
;KQREVDALNREIERIIRDATDEKGSGKAGKGKSTAKRKPIDYTLAKKFEANKGKLPWPADGPVVDHFGQRFHPVYTNLKLPFNNGVTVALPAGTEIKAVFDGVVKQIVVMPGYNKCVLVQHGNYFSFYCKLGTVSVKAGDKVKTGQVVGTVDTIGGETQLHFQIWSGRTPQNPETWLRP
;
A
#
# COMPACT_ATOMS: atom_id res chain seq x y z
N LYS A 1 -4.35 -6.13 18.48
CA LYS A 1 -3.56 -5.79 17.30
C LYS A 1 -3.79 -6.70 16.12
N GLN A 2 -3.93 -7.97 16.38
CA GLN A 2 -4.18 -8.89 15.29
C GLN A 2 -5.45 -8.49 14.54
N ARG A 3 -6.42 -7.97 15.23
CA ARG A 3 -7.66 -7.57 14.60
C ARG A 3 -7.44 -6.41 13.64
N GLU A 4 -6.58 -5.48 14.00
CA GLU A 4 -6.31 -4.32 13.16
C GLU A 4 -5.59 -4.77 11.90
N VAL A 5 -4.65 -5.70 12.04
CA VAL A 5 -3.91 -6.23 10.91
C VAL A 5 -4.86 -6.97 9.98
N ASP A 6 -5.73 -7.81 10.53
CA ASP A 6 -6.69 -8.57 9.74
C ASP A 6 -7.67 -7.66 9.03
N ALA A 7 -8.14 -6.61 9.71
CA ALA A 7 -9.09 -5.69 9.11
C ALA A 7 -8.44 -4.94 7.95
N LEU A 8 -7.19 -4.51 8.12
CA LEU A 8 -6.48 -3.81 7.08
C LEU A 8 -6.30 -4.72 5.87
N ASN A 9 -5.84 -5.94 6.08
CA ASN A 9 -5.62 -6.87 5.01
C ASN A 9 -6.90 -7.19 4.23
N ARG A 10 -8.01 -7.35 4.94
CA ARG A 10 -9.28 -7.64 4.29
C ARG A 10 -9.72 -6.46 3.44
N GLU A 11 -9.52 -5.25 3.93
CA GLU A 11 -9.92 -4.06 3.20
C GLU A 11 -9.06 -3.89 1.94
N ILE A 12 -7.77 -4.12 2.04
CA ILE A 12 -6.88 -4.03 0.90
C ILE A 12 -7.29 -5.07 -0.13
N GLU A 13 -7.53 -6.30 0.29
CA GLU A 13 -7.93 -7.36 -0.62
C GLU A 13 -9.24 -7.03 -1.31
N ARG A 14 -10.18 -6.45 -0.59
CA ARG A 14 -11.46 -6.09 -1.18
C ARG A 14 -11.28 -5.04 -2.27
N ILE A 15 -10.48 -4.02 -1.99
CA ILE A 15 -10.25 -2.95 -2.95
C ILE A 15 -9.51 -3.47 -4.18
N ILE A 16 -8.52 -4.31 -3.97
CA ILE A 16 -7.76 -4.87 -5.08
C ILE A 16 -8.63 -5.80 -5.91
N ARG A 17 -9.47 -6.57 -5.27
CA ARG A 17 -10.35 -7.49 -5.97
C ARG A 17 -11.28 -6.69 -6.87
N ASP A 18 -11.84 -5.61 -6.37
CA ASP A 18 -12.74 -4.78 -7.14
C ASP A 18 -12.00 -4.15 -8.32
N ALA A 19 -10.75 -3.81 -8.13
CA ALA A 19 -9.99 -3.16 -9.18
C ALA A 19 -9.51 -4.13 -10.27
N THR A 20 -9.35 -5.40 -9.94
CA THR A 20 -8.79 -6.36 -10.86
C THR A 20 -9.75 -7.43 -11.38
N ASP A 21 -10.89 -7.56 -10.75
CA ASP A 21 -11.83 -8.58 -11.14
C ASP A 21 -12.78 -8.12 -12.24
N GLU A 22 -12.31 -8.03 -13.41
CA GLU A 22 -13.08 -7.57 -14.51
C GLU A 22 -14.08 -8.61 -14.95
N LYS A 23 -13.79 -9.81 -14.83
CA LYS A 23 -14.65 -10.87 -15.15
C LYS A 23 -15.89 -10.86 -14.33
N GLY A 24 -15.77 -10.88 -13.12
CA GLY A 24 -16.88 -10.87 -12.26
C GLY A 24 -17.82 -9.76 -12.64
N SER A 25 -17.29 -8.66 -12.99
CA SER A 25 -18.12 -7.53 -13.30
C SER A 25 -18.76 -7.77 -14.65
N GLY A 26 -18.07 -8.43 -15.53
CA GLY A 26 -18.58 -8.65 -16.84
C GLY A 26 -19.88 -9.38 -16.75
N LYS A 27 -19.97 -10.20 -15.77
CA LYS A 27 -21.11 -10.95 -15.56
C LYS A 27 -22.22 -10.15 -15.02
N ALA A 28 -22.01 -9.54 -14.02
CA ALA A 28 -22.96 -8.79 -13.30
C ALA A 28 -23.36 -7.81 -14.31
N GLY A 29 -22.67 -7.84 -15.28
CA GLY A 29 -22.88 -6.94 -16.33
C GLY A 29 -24.10 -6.15 -16.50
N LYS A 30 -24.97 -6.25 -15.83
CA LYS A 30 -26.06 -5.49 -15.92
C LYS A 30 -25.61 -4.17 -16.30
N GLY A 31 -24.49 -4.09 -16.44
CA GLY A 31 -24.11 -2.98 -17.01
C GLY A 31 -23.71 -1.73 -16.41
N LYS A 32 -24.51 -1.07 -15.86
CA LYS A 32 -24.12 0.17 -15.27
C LYS A 32 -22.86 0.18 -14.51
N SER A 33 -22.77 -0.41 -13.51
CA SER A 33 -21.62 -0.34 -12.67
C SER A 33 -20.37 -0.68 -13.44
N THR A 34 -20.47 -1.60 -14.37
CA THR A 34 -19.28 -1.99 -15.08
C THR A 34 -18.79 -0.87 -15.94
N ALA A 35 -19.67 -0.02 -16.38
CA ALA A 35 -19.29 1.06 -17.25
C ALA A 35 -18.29 1.98 -16.56
N LYS A 36 -18.31 2.00 -15.28
CA LYS A 36 -17.40 2.85 -14.55
C LYS A 36 -16.06 2.23 -14.24
N ARG A 37 -15.95 0.97 -14.38
CA ARG A 37 -14.72 0.28 -14.04
C ARG A 37 -13.73 0.42 -15.17
N LYS A 38 -12.58 0.92 -14.88
CA LYS A 38 -11.56 1.10 -15.89
C LYS A 38 -10.76 -0.17 -16.07
N PRO A 39 -10.32 -0.44 -17.29
CA PRO A 39 -9.53 -1.63 -17.56
C PRO A 39 -8.15 -1.47 -16.92
N ILE A 40 -7.50 -2.56 -16.66
CA ILE A 40 -6.17 -2.53 -16.06
C ILE A 40 -5.17 -2.06 -17.11
N ASP A 41 -4.31 -1.14 -16.71
CA ASP A 41 -3.28 -0.61 -17.58
C ASP A 41 -2.05 -1.50 -17.53
N TYR A 42 -2.00 -2.48 -18.42
CA TYR A 42 -0.89 -3.41 -18.44
C TYR A 42 0.44 -2.81 -18.93
N THR A 43 0.39 -1.69 -19.60
CA THR A 43 1.60 -1.01 -20.02
C THR A 43 2.27 -0.43 -18.77
N LEU A 44 1.46 0.17 -17.91
CA LEU A 44 1.96 0.72 -16.65
C LEU A 44 2.48 -0.42 -15.76
N ALA A 45 1.77 -1.54 -15.75
CA ALA A 45 2.18 -2.70 -14.96
C ALA A 45 3.55 -3.20 -15.39
N LYS A 46 3.81 -3.26 -16.68
CA LYS A 46 5.09 -3.72 -17.19
C LYS A 46 6.20 -2.77 -16.80
N LYS A 47 5.93 -1.47 -16.79
CA LYS A 47 6.93 -0.49 -16.43
C LYS A 47 7.24 -0.64 -14.93
N PHE A 48 6.24 -0.91 -14.14
CA PHE A 48 6.41 -1.11 -12.71
C PHE A 48 7.32 -2.34 -12.48
N GLU A 49 7.06 -3.44 -13.16
CA GLU A 49 7.85 -4.66 -13.07
C GLU A 49 9.29 -4.41 -13.49
N ALA A 50 9.48 -3.63 -14.54
CA ALA A 50 10.81 -3.36 -15.05
C ALA A 50 11.65 -2.57 -14.05
N ASN A 51 11.02 -1.95 -13.09
CA ASN A 51 11.71 -1.17 -12.06
C ASN A 51 11.85 -1.91 -10.74
N LYS A 52 11.61 -3.21 -10.73
CA LYS A 52 11.75 -4.00 -9.50
C LYS A 52 13.18 -3.88 -9.01
N GLY A 53 13.34 -3.54 -7.74
CA GLY A 53 14.65 -3.34 -7.14
C GLY A 53 15.23 -1.96 -7.37
N LYS A 54 14.48 -1.10 -8.07
CA LYS A 54 14.96 0.23 -8.39
C LYS A 54 14.01 1.32 -7.93
N LEU A 55 12.90 0.97 -7.33
CA LEU A 55 11.91 1.97 -6.92
C LEU A 55 12.46 2.81 -5.77
N PRO A 56 12.22 4.12 -5.78
CA PRO A 56 12.67 4.96 -4.67
C PRO A 56 11.84 4.63 -3.44
N TRP A 57 12.42 4.83 -2.27
CA TRP A 57 11.69 4.62 -1.02
C TRP A 57 10.64 5.71 -0.84
N PRO A 58 9.50 5.39 -0.24
CA PRO A 58 8.47 6.40 0.00
C PRO A 58 8.92 7.44 1.03
N ALA A 59 9.89 7.09 1.86
CA ALA A 59 10.51 8.01 2.80
C ALA A 59 11.79 7.38 3.29
N ASP A 60 12.74 8.20 3.71
CA ASP A 60 14.04 7.71 4.15
C ASP A 60 14.06 7.56 5.66
N GLY A 61 14.30 6.37 6.12
CA GLY A 61 14.42 6.09 7.55
C GLY A 61 14.73 4.62 7.76
N PRO A 62 15.05 4.23 8.97
CA PRO A 62 15.38 2.84 9.24
C PRO A 62 14.13 1.96 9.22
N VAL A 63 14.28 0.76 8.67
CA VAL A 63 13.20 -0.22 8.66
C VAL A 63 13.19 -0.87 10.05
N VAL A 64 12.08 -0.75 10.74
CA VAL A 64 11.96 -1.31 12.09
C VAL A 64 11.15 -2.61 12.12
N ASP A 65 10.40 -2.89 11.05
CA ASP A 65 9.71 -4.17 10.89
C ASP A 65 9.80 -4.58 9.44
N HIS A 66 10.24 -5.81 9.22
CA HIS A 66 10.39 -6.35 7.86
C HIS A 66 9.19 -7.21 7.48
N PHE A 67 9.04 -7.45 6.20
CA PHE A 67 7.97 -8.29 5.68
C PHE A 67 8.16 -9.72 6.19
N GLY A 68 7.07 -10.37 6.53
CA GLY A 68 7.06 -11.79 6.83
C GLY A 68 6.70 -12.13 8.26
N GLN A 69 6.95 -13.39 8.60
CA GLN A 69 6.67 -13.89 9.93
C GLN A 69 7.71 -13.34 10.90
N ARG A 70 7.26 -12.83 12.03
CA ARG A 70 8.15 -12.23 13.01
C ARG A 70 7.94 -12.85 14.36
N PHE A 71 8.94 -12.75 15.20
CA PHE A 71 8.87 -13.25 16.56
C PHE A 71 9.21 -12.12 17.53
N HIS A 72 8.67 -12.20 18.74
CA HIS A 72 8.93 -11.18 19.73
C HIS A 72 10.43 -11.19 20.07
N PRO A 73 11.07 -10.04 20.14
CA PRO A 73 12.53 -9.97 20.40
C PRO A 73 12.95 -10.51 21.75
N VAL A 74 12.06 -10.47 22.75
CA VAL A 74 12.39 -10.96 24.07
C VAL A 74 11.82 -12.36 24.26
N TYR A 75 10.55 -12.56 23.91
CA TYR A 75 9.91 -13.86 24.06
C TYR A 75 9.96 -14.55 22.69
N THR A 76 11.08 -15.16 22.37
CA THR A 76 11.33 -15.67 21.05
C THR A 76 10.37 -16.75 20.55
N ASN A 77 9.58 -17.34 21.43
CA ASN A 77 8.60 -18.33 21.01
C ASN A 77 7.28 -17.68 20.64
N LEU A 78 7.13 -16.39 20.93
CA LEU A 78 5.89 -15.70 20.67
C LEU A 78 5.88 -15.15 19.25
N LYS A 79 4.98 -15.67 18.42
CA LYS A 79 4.86 -15.18 17.05
C LYS A 79 4.08 -13.88 17.06
N LEU A 80 4.58 -12.91 16.31
CA LEU A 80 3.86 -11.67 16.09
C LEU A 80 3.05 -11.84 14.79
N PRO A 81 2.05 -10.98 14.56
CA PRO A 81 1.26 -11.07 13.33
C PRO A 81 2.17 -10.97 12.11
N PHE A 82 1.85 -11.72 11.06
CA PHE A 82 2.60 -11.68 9.82
C PHE A 82 2.55 -10.24 9.29
N ASN A 83 3.69 -9.70 8.91
CA ASN A 83 3.74 -8.33 8.40
C ASN A 83 3.72 -8.36 6.87
N ASN A 84 2.66 -7.83 6.28
CA ASN A 84 2.50 -7.80 4.83
C ASN A 84 3.22 -6.65 4.15
N GLY A 85 4.02 -5.92 4.89
CA GLY A 85 4.76 -4.79 4.34
C GLY A 85 5.99 -4.51 5.16
N VAL A 86 6.46 -3.27 5.10
CA VAL A 86 7.60 -2.84 5.94
C VAL A 86 7.16 -1.65 6.76
N THR A 87 7.78 -1.47 7.90
CA THR A 87 7.52 -0.33 8.76
C THR A 87 8.81 0.48 8.86
N VAL A 88 8.71 1.77 8.56
CA VAL A 88 9.86 2.68 8.52
C VAL A 88 9.69 3.74 9.59
N ALA A 89 10.67 3.88 10.48
CA ALA A 89 10.62 4.91 11.53
C ALA A 89 11.02 6.25 10.92
N LEU A 90 10.26 7.29 11.21
CA LEU A 90 10.44 8.60 10.59
C LEU A 90 10.27 9.72 11.60
N PRO A 91 10.83 10.91 11.29
CA PRO A 91 10.55 12.09 12.10
C PRO A 91 9.10 12.50 11.88
N ALA A 92 8.50 13.12 12.87
CA ALA A 92 7.12 13.59 12.78
C ALA A 92 6.96 14.54 11.61
N GLY A 93 5.88 14.39 10.87
CA GLY A 93 5.61 15.28 9.73
C GLY A 93 6.35 14.97 8.45
N THR A 94 7.08 13.85 8.39
CA THR A 94 7.81 13.50 7.18
C THR A 94 6.84 13.30 6.03
N GLU A 95 7.17 13.85 4.87
CA GLU A 95 6.36 13.70 3.66
C GLU A 95 6.56 12.31 3.08
N ILE A 96 5.47 11.71 2.65
CA ILE A 96 5.48 10.38 2.08
C ILE A 96 5.25 10.52 0.58
N LYS A 97 6.10 9.86 -0.20
CA LYS A 97 6.11 10.01 -1.66
C LYS A 97 5.73 8.73 -2.38
N ALA A 98 5.06 8.90 -3.51
CA ALA A 98 4.68 7.76 -4.33
C ALA A 98 5.93 7.10 -4.90
N VAL A 99 5.99 5.77 -4.88
CA VAL A 99 7.18 5.06 -5.35
C VAL A 99 7.20 4.93 -6.87
N PHE A 100 6.08 5.12 -7.53
CA PHE A 100 6.02 5.03 -8.97
C PHE A 100 4.78 5.73 -9.51
N ASP A 101 4.78 6.00 -10.80
CA ASP A 101 3.63 6.63 -11.47
C ASP A 101 2.42 5.72 -11.32
N GLY A 102 1.28 6.28 -11.11
CA GLY A 102 0.06 5.51 -10.97
C GLY A 102 -1.15 6.39 -10.76
N VAL A 103 -2.23 5.78 -10.33
CA VAL A 103 -3.49 6.48 -10.06
C VAL A 103 -3.94 6.13 -8.66
N VAL A 104 -4.35 7.12 -7.90
CA VAL A 104 -4.86 6.86 -6.54
C VAL A 104 -6.17 6.11 -6.68
N LYS A 105 -6.19 4.88 -6.19
CA LYS A 105 -7.38 4.04 -6.31
C LYS A 105 -8.36 4.37 -5.21
N GLN A 106 -7.88 4.52 -4.00
CA GLN A 106 -8.77 4.78 -2.88
C GLN A 106 -7.99 5.27 -1.66
N ILE A 107 -8.67 6.01 -0.79
CA ILE A 107 -8.12 6.46 0.47
C ILE A 107 -9.06 5.90 1.52
N VAL A 108 -8.52 5.19 2.51
CA VAL A 108 -9.34 4.62 3.57
C VAL A 108 -8.79 5.01 4.93
N VAL A 109 -9.64 4.98 5.93
CA VAL A 109 -9.22 5.24 7.32
C VAL A 109 -9.43 3.94 8.08
N MET A 110 -8.37 3.41 8.65
CA MET A 110 -8.42 2.11 9.32
C MET A 110 -7.97 2.22 10.77
N PRO A 111 -8.61 1.48 11.67
CA PRO A 111 -8.20 1.48 13.08
C PRO A 111 -6.74 1.08 13.20
N GLY A 112 -5.97 1.82 13.95
CA GLY A 112 -4.55 1.53 14.17
C GLY A 112 -3.64 2.02 13.05
N TYR A 113 -4.20 2.40 11.89
CA TYR A 113 -3.40 2.83 10.75
C TYR A 113 -3.76 4.22 10.27
N ASN A 114 -4.81 4.80 10.81
CA ASN A 114 -5.31 6.11 10.43
C ASN A 114 -5.53 6.16 8.90
N LYS A 115 -5.06 7.19 8.23
CA LYS A 115 -5.33 7.35 6.80
C LYS A 115 -4.36 6.54 5.96
N CYS A 116 -4.88 5.88 4.95
CA CYS A 116 -4.11 5.04 4.06
C CYS A 116 -4.44 5.39 2.62
N VAL A 117 -3.41 5.48 1.77
CA VAL A 117 -3.58 5.79 0.35
C VAL A 117 -3.18 4.56 -0.46
N LEU A 118 -4.04 4.14 -1.37
CA LEU A 118 -3.76 3.02 -2.24
C LEU A 118 -3.55 3.54 -3.66
N VAL A 119 -2.38 3.31 -4.23
CA VAL A 119 -2.05 3.74 -5.58
C VAL A 119 -1.97 2.51 -6.48
N GLN A 120 -2.63 2.60 -7.63
CA GLN A 120 -2.68 1.49 -8.58
C GLN A 120 -1.70 1.73 -9.73
N HIS A 121 -0.89 0.72 -10.02
CA HIS A 121 0.10 0.74 -11.10
C HIS A 121 -0.21 -0.45 -12.02
N GLY A 122 -1.32 -0.36 -12.76
CA GLY A 122 -1.79 -1.49 -13.52
C GLY A 122 -2.39 -2.52 -12.58
N ASN A 123 -1.83 -3.72 -12.54
CA ASN A 123 -2.29 -4.73 -11.59
C ASN A 123 -1.33 -4.85 -10.39
N TYR A 124 -0.48 -3.85 -10.20
CA TYR A 124 0.34 -3.74 -9.01
C TYR A 124 -0.19 -2.59 -8.17
N PHE A 125 0.02 -2.67 -6.86
CA PHE A 125 -0.51 -1.65 -5.95
C PHE A 125 0.53 -1.30 -4.90
N SER A 126 0.63 -0.01 -4.57
CA SER A 126 1.47 0.43 -3.46
C SER A 126 0.53 1.06 -2.43
N PHE A 127 0.78 0.80 -1.16
CA PHE A 127 -0.13 1.17 -0.11
C PHE A 127 0.63 1.87 1.00
N TYR A 128 0.19 3.08 1.34
CA TYR A 128 0.87 3.97 2.28
C TYR A 128 -0.05 4.23 3.47
N CYS A 129 0.30 3.70 4.62
CA CYS A 129 -0.54 3.78 5.82
C CYS A 129 0.09 4.57 6.94
N LYS A 130 -0.72 4.94 7.90
CA LYS A 130 -0.36 5.71 9.09
C LYS A 130 -0.07 7.16 8.74
N LEU A 131 -0.88 7.69 7.83
CA LEU A 131 -0.75 9.08 7.42
C LEU A 131 -1.67 9.96 8.25
N GLY A 132 -1.18 11.13 8.59
CA GLY A 132 -1.96 12.13 9.32
C GLY A 132 -2.69 13.04 8.37
N THR A 133 -2.02 13.41 7.27
CA THR A 133 -2.66 14.22 6.24
C THR A 133 -2.46 13.52 4.91
N VAL A 134 -3.39 13.74 4.00
CA VAL A 134 -3.34 13.16 2.67
C VAL A 134 -3.48 14.29 1.67
N SER A 135 -2.58 14.34 0.70
CA SER A 135 -2.51 15.41 -0.28
C SER A 135 -3.19 15.09 -1.61
N VAL A 136 -3.71 13.90 -1.75
CA VAL A 136 -4.31 13.42 -3.00
C VAL A 136 -5.71 12.89 -2.78
N LYS A 137 -6.43 12.64 -3.86
CA LYS A 137 -7.78 12.10 -3.79
C LYS A 137 -7.91 10.91 -4.71
N ALA A 138 -8.90 10.08 -4.49
CA ALA A 138 -9.17 8.94 -5.36
C ALA A 138 -9.35 9.47 -6.79
N GLY A 139 -8.70 8.82 -7.72
CA GLY A 139 -8.75 9.22 -9.13
C GLY A 139 -7.59 10.09 -9.58
N ASP A 140 -6.84 10.67 -8.64
CA ASP A 140 -5.72 11.52 -9.01
C ASP A 140 -4.59 10.70 -9.59
N LYS A 141 -3.92 11.26 -10.61
CA LYS A 141 -2.74 10.63 -11.17
C LYS A 141 -1.57 11.14 -10.35
N VAL A 142 -0.66 10.26 -10.00
CA VAL A 142 0.54 10.63 -9.26
C VAL A 142 1.77 10.21 -10.03
N LYS A 143 2.85 10.92 -9.81
CA LYS A 143 4.12 10.60 -10.43
C LYS A 143 5.11 10.13 -9.39
N THR A 144 6.12 9.41 -9.84
CA THR A 144 7.18 8.93 -8.97
C THR A 144 7.75 10.13 -8.17
N GLY A 145 7.79 10.00 -6.89
CA GLY A 145 8.32 11.05 -6.01
C GLY A 145 7.32 12.12 -5.58
N GLN A 146 6.10 12.06 -6.08
CA GLN A 146 5.09 13.04 -5.70
C GLN A 146 4.62 12.78 -4.28
N VAL A 147 4.43 13.82 -3.49
CA VAL A 147 3.98 13.69 -2.10
C VAL A 147 2.51 13.26 -2.08
N VAL A 148 2.21 12.23 -1.33
CA VAL A 148 0.83 11.74 -1.16
C VAL A 148 0.26 12.09 0.20
N GLY A 149 1.12 12.44 1.14
CA GLY A 149 0.65 12.82 2.48
C GLY A 149 1.82 12.96 3.43
N THR A 150 1.52 13.10 4.72
CA THR A 150 2.55 13.16 5.75
C THR A 150 2.27 12.10 6.79
N VAL A 151 3.33 11.56 7.37
CA VAL A 151 3.19 10.49 8.36
C VAL A 151 2.62 11.03 9.67
N ASP A 152 1.85 10.23 10.35
CA ASP A 152 1.25 10.61 11.63
C ASP A 152 2.03 9.96 12.77
N THR A 153 1.80 10.44 13.98
CA THR A 153 2.33 9.82 15.19
C THR A 153 1.15 9.10 15.84
N ILE A 154 1.26 7.79 15.95
CA ILE A 154 0.20 6.96 16.50
C ILE A 154 0.78 6.16 17.67
N GLY A 155 0.16 6.27 18.84
CA GLY A 155 0.63 5.55 20.00
C GLY A 155 2.05 5.91 20.40
N GLY A 156 2.43 7.14 20.15
CA GLY A 156 3.78 7.60 20.49
C GLY A 156 4.85 7.23 19.49
N GLU A 157 4.48 6.57 18.39
CA GLU A 157 5.43 6.18 17.36
C GLU A 157 5.11 6.84 16.04
N THR A 158 6.14 7.33 15.36
CA THR A 158 5.98 7.95 14.05
C THR A 158 6.59 7.00 13.03
N GLN A 159 5.73 6.28 12.32
CA GLN A 159 6.16 5.22 11.43
C GLN A 159 5.27 5.15 10.22
N LEU A 160 5.86 4.84 9.07
CA LEU A 160 5.09 4.58 7.86
C LEU A 160 4.95 3.07 7.72
N HIS A 161 3.75 2.60 7.41
CA HIS A 161 3.54 1.21 7.06
C HIS A 161 3.30 1.18 5.55
N PHE A 162 4.17 0.49 4.82
CA PHE A 162 4.17 0.49 3.36
C PHE A 162 4.05 -0.93 2.82
N GLN A 163 3.15 -1.13 1.87
CA GLN A 163 2.96 -2.44 1.25
C GLN A 163 3.01 -2.34 -0.26
N ILE A 164 3.43 -3.43 -0.91
CA ILE A 164 3.35 -3.58 -2.36
C ILE A 164 2.63 -4.89 -2.63
N TRP A 165 1.65 -4.86 -3.51
CA TRP A 165 0.87 -6.05 -3.87
C TRP A 165 0.95 -6.28 -5.38
N SER A 166 1.07 -7.55 -5.77
CA SER A 166 0.97 -7.96 -7.16
C SER A 166 -0.39 -8.64 -7.28
N GLY A 167 -1.36 -7.96 -7.86
CA GLY A 167 -2.73 -8.44 -7.81
C GLY A 167 -3.15 -8.64 -6.37
N ARG A 168 -3.57 -9.83 -6.02
CA ARG A 168 -4.04 -10.12 -4.66
C ARG A 168 -2.97 -10.69 -3.75
N THR A 169 -1.72 -10.65 -4.17
CA THR A 169 -0.63 -11.24 -3.40
C THR A 169 0.31 -10.17 -2.87
N PRO A 170 0.46 -10.06 -1.55
CA PRO A 170 1.40 -9.10 -0.99
C PRO A 170 2.84 -9.52 -1.31
N GLN A 171 3.67 -8.54 -1.56
CA GLN A 171 5.06 -8.75 -1.94
C GLN A 171 5.96 -8.15 -0.87
N ASN A 172 7.17 -8.65 -0.76
CA ASN A 172 8.15 -8.06 0.14
C ASN A 172 8.62 -6.74 -0.47
N PRO A 173 8.27 -5.59 0.11
CA PRO A 173 8.62 -4.30 -0.49
C PRO A 173 10.12 -4.10 -0.66
N GLU A 174 10.91 -4.68 0.21
CA GLU A 174 12.37 -4.50 0.13
C GLU A 174 12.99 -5.12 -1.12
N THR A 175 12.29 -6.06 -1.77
CA THR A 175 12.78 -6.62 -3.02
C THR A 175 12.44 -5.69 -4.19
N TRP A 176 11.52 -4.77 -4.00
CA TRP A 176 11.10 -3.84 -5.04
C TRP A 176 11.80 -2.49 -4.92
N LEU A 177 12.13 -2.10 -3.70
CA LEU A 177 12.74 -0.79 -3.45
C LEU A 177 14.24 -0.89 -3.66
N ARG A 178 14.85 0.23 -4.05
CA ARG A 178 16.28 0.25 -4.28
C ARG A 178 17.03 0.06 -2.95
N PRO A 179 18.21 -0.53 -2.98
CA PRO A 179 18.97 -0.77 -1.75
C PRO A 179 19.43 0.52 -1.09
#